data_23cd652431a7c0bb50ebb6df71818ede
#
_entry.id   23cd652431a7c0bb50ebb6df71818ede
#
_cell.length_a   1.000
_cell.length_b   1.000
_cell.length_c   1.000
_cell.angle_alpha   90.00
_cell.angle_beta   90.00
_cell.angle_gamma   90.00
#
_symmetry.space_group_name_H-M   'P 1'
#
loop_
_entity.id
_entity.type
_entity.pdbx_description
1 polymer ?
#
loop_
_entity_poly.entity_id
_entity_poly.type
_entity_poly.pdbx_seq_one_letter_code
_entity_poly.pdbx_strand_id
1 'polypeptide(L)'
;MAKTSFFRNKGKNLVLVCAVFLAVFMLFSIFTVGLTYVKMEKRQNIRLSGEDMDAIMYGMTKEQVKKCENSSEVLKIGKVGVAGYAISTQWDDTLHTGLIYSDKTYWDEIKAPARKETKGHYPKQENEVMVTQTALEDCGLSGLGIGDTFTLTYGDDNGTEPKEKTFKICGIWDGYGTKKVFFVSK
;
A
#
# COMPACT_ATOMS: atom_id res chain seq x y z
N MET A 1 -9.90 -28.85 -56.21
CA MET A 1 -9.22 -27.76 -56.94
C MET A 1 -8.35 -26.87 -56.05
N ALA A 2 -8.70 -26.49 -54.82
CA ALA A 2 -7.87 -25.63 -53.97
C ALA A 2 -6.50 -26.23 -53.54
N LYS A 3 -6.44 -27.53 -53.22
CA LYS A 3 -5.18 -28.19 -52.81
C LYS A 3 -4.11 -28.21 -53.89
N THR A 4 -4.48 -28.41 -55.19
CA THR A 4 -3.55 -28.48 -56.30
C THR A 4 -2.91 -27.12 -56.63
N SER A 5 -3.64 -26.04 -56.45
CA SER A 5 -3.11 -24.68 -56.68
C SER A 5 -2.12 -24.26 -55.59
N PHE A 6 -2.32 -24.72 -54.34
CA PHE A 6 -1.42 -24.42 -53.23
C PHE A 6 -0.02 -25.02 -53.42
N PHE A 7 0.07 -26.24 -53.90
CA PHE A 7 1.35 -26.91 -54.08
C PHE A 7 2.12 -26.43 -55.32
N ARG A 8 1.44 -25.81 -56.30
CA ARG A 8 2.08 -25.32 -57.53
C ARG A 8 2.85 -24.02 -57.36
N ASN A 9 2.48 -23.20 -56.33
CA ASN A 9 3.12 -21.92 -56.05
C ASN A 9 3.69 -21.88 -54.63
N LYS A 10 4.45 -22.88 -54.21
CA LYS A 10 4.95 -23.05 -52.84
C LYS A 10 5.67 -21.82 -52.29
N GLY A 11 6.51 -21.15 -53.09
CA GLY A 11 7.25 -19.98 -52.65
C GLY A 11 6.35 -18.76 -52.31
N LYS A 12 5.38 -18.47 -53.20
CA LYS A 12 4.44 -17.35 -52.97
C LYS A 12 3.51 -17.61 -51.78
N ASN A 13 3.07 -18.86 -51.63
CA ASN A 13 2.19 -19.21 -50.50
C ASN A 13 2.95 -19.22 -49.18
N LEU A 14 4.22 -19.60 -49.15
CA LEU A 14 5.07 -19.51 -47.96
C LEU A 14 5.24 -18.06 -47.53
N VAL A 15 5.54 -17.15 -48.47
CA VAL A 15 5.67 -15.73 -48.19
C VAL A 15 4.36 -15.16 -47.60
N LEU A 16 3.19 -15.54 -48.15
CA LEU A 16 1.90 -15.11 -47.64
C LEU A 16 1.64 -15.61 -46.22
N VAL A 17 1.94 -16.89 -45.94
CA VAL A 17 1.80 -17.48 -44.62
C VAL A 17 2.75 -16.78 -43.63
N CYS A 18 3.99 -16.54 -44.01
CA CYS A 18 4.93 -15.78 -43.15
C CYS A 18 4.47 -14.35 -42.91
N ALA A 19 3.92 -13.66 -43.92
CA ALA A 19 3.39 -12.29 -43.73
C ALA A 19 2.21 -12.25 -42.77
N VAL A 20 1.26 -13.18 -42.89
CA VAL A 20 0.12 -13.31 -41.97
C VAL A 20 0.61 -13.65 -40.58
N PHE A 21 1.54 -14.60 -40.45
CA PHE A 21 2.11 -14.94 -39.14
C PHE A 21 2.78 -13.75 -38.47
N LEU A 22 3.61 -13.00 -39.20
CA LEU A 22 4.26 -11.78 -38.66
C LEU A 22 3.26 -10.71 -38.24
N ALA A 23 2.20 -10.49 -39.04
CA ALA A 23 1.16 -9.55 -38.70
C ALA A 23 0.43 -9.94 -37.39
N VAL A 24 0.04 -11.20 -37.26
CA VAL A 24 -0.60 -11.73 -36.05
C VAL A 24 0.35 -11.65 -34.85
N PHE A 25 1.61 -12.02 -35.04
CA PHE A 25 2.64 -11.95 -34.01
C PHE A 25 2.86 -10.50 -33.50
N MET A 26 2.93 -9.53 -34.42
CA MET A 26 3.06 -8.12 -34.07
C MET A 26 1.86 -7.63 -33.27
N LEU A 27 0.63 -7.94 -33.71
CA LEU A 27 -0.58 -7.56 -32.97
C LEU A 27 -0.59 -8.18 -31.56
N PHE A 28 -0.29 -9.47 -31.46
CA PHE A 28 -0.23 -10.15 -30.17
C PHE A 28 0.83 -9.53 -29.25
N SER A 29 1.99 -9.20 -29.79
CA SER A 29 3.08 -8.57 -29.04
C SER A 29 2.67 -7.18 -28.51
N ILE A 30 2.01 -6.36 -29.34
CA ILE A 30 1.54 -5.03 -28.94
C ILE A 30 0.52 -5.14 -27.80
N PHE A 31 -0.47 -6.04 -27.93
CA PHE A 31 -1.46 -6.24 -26.87
C PHE A 31 -0.83 -6.76 -25.57
N THR A 32 0.08 -7.72 -25.68
CA THR A 32 0.75 -8.30 -24.50
C THR A 32 1.59 -7.24 -23.77
N VAL A 33 2.40 -6.47 -24.50
CA VAL A 33 3.21 -5.40 -23.91
C VAL A 33 2.32 -4.31 -23.32
N GLY A 34 1.28 -3.87 -24.05
CA GLY A 34 0.36 -2.83 -23.58
C GLY A 34 -0.36 -3.22 -22.27
N LEU A 35 -0.93 -4.41 -22.22
CA LEU A 35 -1.61 -4.91 -21.00
C LEU A 35 -0.63 -5.10 -19.83
N THR A 36 0.60 -5.54 -20.12
CA THR A 36 1.62 -5.69 -19.09
C THR A 36 2.04 -4.34 -18.53
N TYR A 37 2.20 -3.33 -19.39
CA TYR A 37 2.56 -1.98 -18.99
C TYR A 37 1.51 -1.38 -18.05
N VAL A 38 0.23 -1.43 -18.41
CA VAL A 38 -0.87 -0.92 -17.54
C VAL A 38 -0.89 -1.60 -16.18
N LYS A 39 -0.69 -2.93 -16.13
CA LYS A 39 -0.61 -3.66 -14.86
C LYS A 39 0.61 -3.27 -14.03
N MET A 40 1.74 -3.04 -14.68
CA MET A 40 2.96 -2.59 -13.99
C MET A 40 2.79 -1.18 -13.42
N GLU A 41 2.21 -0.26 -14.18
CA GLU A 41 1.94 1.11 -13.74
C GLU A 41 1.02 1.13 -12.53
N LYS A 42 -0.10 0.43 -12.57
CA LYS A 42 -1.00 0.31 -11.42
C LYS A 42 -0.27 -0.23 -10.19
N ARG A 43 0.51 -1.30 -10.35
CA ARG A 43 1.28 -1.88 -9.24
C ARG A 43 2.36 -0.93 -8.70
N GLN A 44 3.00 -0.18 -9.58
CA GLN A 44 3.99 0.83 -9.19
C GLN A 44 3.33 1.98 -8.42
N ASN A 45 2.18 2.47 -8.87
CA ASN A 45 1.41 3.49 -8.17
C ASN A 45 1.01 3.05 -6.76
N ILE A 46 0.49 1.83 -6.59
CA ILE A 46 0.17 1.26 -5.27
C ILE A 46 1.41 1.20 -4.37
N ARG A 47 2.57 0.82 -4.91
CA ARG A 47 3.82 0.76 -4.14
C ARG A 47 4.32 2.14 -3.74
N LEU A 48 4.20 3.13 -4.61
CA LEU A 48 4.61 4.50 -4.33
C LEU A 48 3.64 5.22 -3.37
N SER A 49 2.34 5.08 -3.57
CA SER A 49 1.32 5.64 -2.66
C SER A 49 1.31 4.91 -1.31
N GLY A 50 1.69 3.63 -1.33
CA GLY A 50 1.65 2.75 -0.17
C GLY A 50 0.25 2.21 0.16
N GLU A 51 -0.72 2.38 -0.74
CA GLU A 51 -2.13 2.02 -0.56
C GLU A 51 -2.80 1.78 -1.92
N ASP A 52 -3.70 0.80 -1.99
CA ASP A 52 -4.54 0.56 -3.18
C ASP A 52 -5.86 1.33 -3.03
N MET A 53 -5.84 2.60 -3.44
CA MET A 53 -6.98 3.50 -3.32
C MET A 53 -7.09 4.38 -4.56
N ASP A 54 -8.32 4.75 -4.89
CA ASP A 54 -8.63 5.69 -5.96
C ASP A 54 -8.76 7.14 -5.45
N ALA A 55 -9.19 7.30 -4.18
CA ALA A 55 -9.35 8.61 -3.55
C ALA A 55 -9.11 8.57 -2.04
N ILE A 56 -8.68 9.70 -1.50
CA ILE A 56 -8.55 9.94 -0.05
C ILE A 56 -9.39 11.16 0.32
N MET A 57 -10.12 11.06 1.42
CA MET A 57 -10.91 12.16 1.96
C MET A 57 -10.53 12.43 3.39
N TYR A 58 -10.22 13.67 3.71
CA TYR A 58 -9.80 14.10 5.04
C TYR A 58 -10.95 14.81 5.78
N GLY A 59 -10.96 14.73 7.12
CA GLY A 59 -11.88 15.48 7.96
C GLY A 59 -13.37 15.14 7.78
N MET A 60 -13.70 13.95 7.30
CA MET A 60 -15.08 13.54 7.07
C MET A 60 -15.88 13.40 8.36
N THR A 61 -17.10 13.92 8.36
CA THR A 61 -18.08 13.67 9.42
C THR A 61 -18.62 12.25 9.34
N LYS A 62 -19.20 11.77 10.46
CA LYS A 62 -19.84 10.43 10.50
C LYS A 62 -20.98 10.29 9.47
N GLU A 63 -21.69 11.36 9.19
CA GLU A 63 -22.79 11.38 8.19
C GLU A 63 -22.25 11.25 6.76
N GLN A 64 -21.17 11.96 6.46
CA GLN A 64 -20.49 11.86 5.15
C GLN A 64 -19.94 10.46 4.92
N VAL A 65 -19.30 9.86 5.94
CA VAL A 65 -18.83 8.47 5.86
C VAL A 65 -19.96 7.52 5.56
N LYS A 66 -21.11 7.61 6.28
CA LYS A 66 -22.29 6.78 6.02
C LYS A 66 -22.84 6.96 4.62
N LYS A 67 -22.82 8.19 4.10
CA LYS A 67 -23.27 8.45 2.73
C LYS A 67 -22.38 7.76 1.70
N CYS A 68 -21.07 7.77 1.90
CA CYS A 68 -20.14 7.03 1.06
C CYS A 68 -20.33 5.51 1.17
N GLU A 69 -20.52 4.98 2.39
CA GLU A 69 -20.77 3.54 2.63
C GLU A 69 -22.03 3.03 1.93
N ASN A 70 -23.03 3.89 1.78
CA ASN A 70 -24.31 3.56 1.12
C ASN A 70 -24.30 3.83 -0.40
N SER A 71 -23.20 4.35 -0.95
CA SER A 71 -23.10 4.60 -2.39
C SER A 71 -22.76 3.33 -3.16
N SER A 72 -23.52 3.04 -4.20
CA SER A 72 -23.24 1.91 -5.10
C SER A 72 -21.97 2.09 -5.96
N GLU A 73 -21.44 3.29 -6.02
CA GLU A 73 -20.22 3.61 -6.77
C GLU A 73 -18.96 3.33 -5.95
N VAL A 74 -19.09 3.20 -4.64
CA VAL A 74 -17.98 2.95 -3.72
C VAL A 74 -17.84 1.46 -3.45
N LEU A 75 -16.77 0.86 -3.91
CA LEU A 75 -16.52 -0.57 -3.73
C LEU A 75 -16.03 -0.90 -2.32
N LYS A 76 -15.15 -0.06 -1.76
CA LYS A 76 -14.53 -0.28 -0.44
C LYS A 76 -14.22 1.04 0.22
N ILE A 77 -14.36 1.08 1.53
CA ILE A 77 -13.96 2.21 2.37
C ILE A 77 -13.06 1.68 3.49
N GLY A 78 -11.86 2.20 3.57
CA GLY A 78 -10.97 2.02 4.71
C GLY A 78 -10.92 3.29 5.55
N LYS A 79 -11.00 3.15 6.85
CA LYS A 79 -10.98 4.28 7.79
C LYS A 79 -9.66 4.31 8.52
N VAL A 80 -9.05 5.49 8.53
CA VAL A 80 -7.81 5.77 9.25
C VAL A 80 -8.02 6.98 10.12
N GLY A 81 -7.55 6.91 11.35
CA GLY A 81 -7.52 8.04 12.25
C GLY A 81 -6.10 8.27 12.78
N VAL A 82 -5.80 9.52 13.08
CA VAL A 82 -4.54 9.92 13.70
C VAL A 82 -4.74 9.98 15.20
N ALA A 83 -3.91 9.25 15.94
CA ALA A 83 -3.90 9.29 17.42
C ALA A 83 -2.91 10.35 17.93
N GLY A 84 -1.96 10.77 17.11
CA GLY A 84 -0.95 11.76 17.42
C GLY A 84 0.31 11.60 16.59
N TYR A 85 1.31 12.37 16.93
CA TYR A 85 2.63 12.35 16.31
C TYR A 85 3.71 12.16 17.37
N ALA A 86 4.69 11.33 17.08
CA ALA A 86 5.83 11.15 17.97
C ALA A 86 6.65 12.43 18.07
N ILE A 87 6.95 12.83 19.30
CA ILE A 87 7.82 13.97 19.58
C ILE A 87 9.18 13.41 19.96
N SER A 88 10.19 13.66 19.13
CA SER A 88 11.57 13.26 19.43
C SER A 88 12.31 14.39 20.11
N THR A 89 12.92 14.10 21.25
CA THR A 89 13.77 15.04 21.97
C THR A 89 15.23 15.04 21.47
N GLN A 90 15.61 14.10 20.61
CA GLN A 90 17.01 13.91 20.20
C GLN A 90 17.32 14.35 18.76
N TRP A 91 16.31 14.50 17.91
CA TRP A 91 16.48 14.86 16.52
C TRP A 91 15.48 15.94 16.15
N ASP A 92 15.91 16.89 15.38
CA ASP A 92 15.19 18.00 14.77
C ASP A 92 13.65 17.96 14.91
N ASP A 93 13.01 19.04 15.30
CA ASP A 93 11.56 19.26 15.54
C ASP A 93 10.65 18.88 14.35
N THR A 94 11.22 18.33 13.28
CA THR A 94 10.53 17.99 12.01
C THR A 94 10.20 16.50 11.86
N LEU A 95 10.57 15.62 12.78
CA LEU A 95 10.29 14.20 12.68
C LEU A 95 8.88 13.86 13.19
N HIS A 96 7.96 13.83 12.27
CA HIS A 96 6.55 13.49 12.54
C HIS A 96 6.26 12.03 12.19
N THR A 97 6.75 11.08 13.00
CA THR A 97 6.24 9.71 12.92
C THR A 97 4.81 9.69 13.45
N GLY A 98 3.86 9.45 12.55
CA GLY A 98 2.44 9.42 12.91
C GLY A 98 2.09 8.16 13.72
N LEU A 99 1.31 8.35 14.79
CA LEU A 99 0.57 7.29 15.47
C LEU A 99 -0.81 7.25 14.84
N ILE A 100 -1.11 6.16 14.14
CA ILE A 100 -2.39 6.01 13.43
C ILE A 100 -3.09 4.73 13.87
N TYR A 101 -4.41 4.74 13.78
CA TYR A 101 -5.23 3.54 13.91
C TYR A 101 -6.08 3.37 12.67
N SER A 102 -6.42 2.16 12.33
CA SER A 102 -7.24 1.88 11.14
C SER A 102 -8.27 0.81 11.41
N ASP A 103 -9.26 0.74 10.53
CA ASP A 103 -10.18 -0.38 10.50
C ASP A 103 -9.56 -1.58 9.75
N LYS A 104 -10.27 -2.70 9.83
CA LYS A 104 -9.84 -3.96 9.21
C LYS A 104 -9.78 -3.86 7.70
N THR A 105 -10.74 -3.18 7.06
CA THR A 105 -10.78 -3.01 5.61
C THR A 105 -9.55 -2.26 5.10
N TYR A 106 -9.15 -1.20 5.79
CA TYR A 106 -7.94 -0.48 5.43
C TYR A 106 -6.70 -1.37 5.54
N TRP A 107 -6.51 -2.04 6.68
CA TRP A 107 -5.31 -2.84 6.92
C TRP A 107 -5.23 -4.07 6.03
N ASP A 108 -6.31 -4.85 5.93
CA ASP A 108 -6.29 -6.15 5.26
C ASP A 108 -6.48 -6.07 3.75
N GLU A 109 -7.12 -5.01 3.23
CA GLU A 109 -7.46 -4.92 1.83
C GLU A 109 -6.79 -3.76 1.12
N ILE A 110 -6.86 -2.54 1.65
CA ILE A 110 -6.31 -1.33 1.00
C ILE A 110 -4.79 -1.27 1.17
N LYS A 111 -4.30 -1.56 2.37
CA LYS A 111 -2.86 -1.53 2.69
C LYS A 111 -2.11 -2.79 2.23
N ALA A 112 -2.80 -3.93 2.18
CA ALA A 112 -2.18 -5.23 1.89
C ALA A 112 -1.36 -5.27 0.60
N PRO A 113 -1.81 -4.73 -0.56
CA PRO A 113 -1.03 -4.78 -1.81
C PRO A 113 0.28 -3.98 -1.77
N ALA A 114 0.39 -3.03 -0.84
CA ALA A 114 1.57 -2.20 -0.64
C ALA A 114 2.51 -2.71 0.46
N ARG A 115 2.17 -3.77 1.15
CA ARG A 115 3.03 -4.42 2.15
C ARG A 115 3.94 -5.46 1.49
N LYS A 116 5.18 -5.56 1.95
CA LYS A 116 6.13 -6.60 1.55
C LYS A 116 6.07 -7.78 2.52
N GLU A 117 6.26 -7.49 3.79
CA GLU A 117 6.35 -8.46 4.86
C GLU A 117 5.60 -7.96 6.09
N THR A 118 5.03 -8.89 6.85
CA THR A 118 4.39 -8.60 8.13
C THR A 118 4.70 -9.75 9.07
N LYS A 119 5.25 -9.43 10.24
CA LYS A 119 5.52 -10.36 11.34
C LYS A 119 4.70 -9.94 12.55
N GLY A 120 4.18 -10.89 13.32
CA GLY A 120 3.31 -10.62 14.46
C GLY A 120 1.86 -10.34 14.02
N HIS A 121 1.19 -9.43 14.72
CA HIS A 121 -0.22 -9.13 14.48
C HIS A 121 -0.52 -7.62 14.58
N TYR A 122 -1.64 -7.20 14.02
CA TYR A 122 -2.16 -5.84 14.17
C TYR A 122 -2.56 -5.59 15.65
N PRO A 123 -2.33 -4.37 16.19
CA PRO A 123 -2.62 -4.04 17.59
C PRO A 123 -4.07 -4.34 17.98
N LYS A 124 -4.24 -5.04 19.09
CA LYS A 124 -5.55 -5.42 19.66
C LYS A 124 -5.77 -4.79 21.03
N GLN A 125 -4.69 -4.55 21.76
CA GLN A 125 -4.72 -3.97 23.09
C GLN A 125 -4.22 -2.52 23.01
N GLU A 126 -4.64 -1.72 23.97
CA GLU A 126 -4.37 -0.28 24.00
C GLU A 126 -2.87 0.07 24.07
N ASN A 127 -2.09 -0.81 24.69
CA ASN A 127 -0.64 -0.66 24.80
C ASN A 127 0.15 -1.38 23.70
N GLU A 128 -0.51 -2.01 22.72
CA GLU A 128 0.15 -2.66 21.60
C GLU A 128 0.41 -1.68 20.45
N VAL A 129 1.53 -1.89 19.79
CA VAL A 129 1.92 -1.12 18.61
C VAL A 129 2.49 -2.03 17.54
N MET A 130 2.14 -1.76 16.29
CA MET A 130 2.78 -2.36 15.12
C MET A 130 3.62 -1.29 14.42
N VAL A 131 4.87 -1.60 14.16
CA VAL A 131 5.90 -0.64 13.75
C VAL A 131 6.55 -1.03 12.42
N THR A 132 7.20 -0.06 11.77
CA THR A 132 8.20 -0.32 10.73
C THR A 132 9.60 -0.17 11.34
N GLN A 133 10.57 -0.90 10.80
CA GLN A 133 11.95 -0.75 11.24
C GLN A 133 12.46 0.68 11.03
N THR A 134 12.11 1.30 9.92
CA THR A 134 12.46 2.70 9.62
C THR A 134 11.88 3.67 10.65
N ALA A 135 10.65 3.44 11.10
CA ALA A 135 10.04 4.30 12.12
C ALA A 135 10.71 4.16 13.49
N LEU A 136 11.16 2.95 13.84
CA LEU A 136 11.96 2.73 15.05
C LEU A 136 13.32 3.43 14.96
N GLU A 137 14.00 3.31 13.82
CA GLU A 137 15.28 3.98 13.57
C GLU A 137 15.16 5.50 13.71
N ASP A 138 14.14 6.10 13.11
CA ASP A 138 13.87 7.53 13.20
C ASP A 138 13.57 8.02 14.63
N CYS A 139 12.98 7.17 15.45
CA CYS A 139 12.74 7.48 16.86
C CYS A 139 13.95 7.14 17.77
N GLY A 140 15.08 6.75 17.21
CA GLY A 140 16.26 6.35 17.99
C GLY A 140 16.09 5.01 18.74
N LEU A 141 15.12 4.20 18.31
CA LEU A 141 14.74 2.91 18.92
C LEU A 141 15.25 1.72 18.12
N SER A 142 16.36 1.87 17.42
CA SER A 142 16.97 0.81 16.60
C SER A 142 17.24 -0.45 17.43
N GLY A 143 16.99 -1.61 16.82
CA GLY A 143 17.29 -2.90 17.42
C GLY A 143 16.16 -3.50 18.27
N LEU A 144 15.06 -2.78 18.47
CA LEU A 144 13.88 -3.35 19.13
C LEU A 144 13.13 -4.31 18.20
N GLY A 145 12.58 -5.39 18.77
CA GLY A 145 11.86 -6.43 18.09
C GLY A 145 10.48 -6.70 18.69
N ILE A 146 9.78 -7.70 18.13
CA ILE A 146 8.47 -8.12 18.64
C ILE A 146 8.61 -8.63 20.08
N GLY A 147 7.77 -8.09 20.95
CA GLY A 147 7.75 -8.40 22.39
C GLY A 147 8.44 -7.35 23.25
N ASP A 148 9.32 -6.53 22.67
CA ASP A 148 9.99 -5.45 23.37
C ASP A 148 9.04 -4.30 23.67
N THR A 149 9.40 -3.50 24.67
CA THR A 149 8.65 -2.32 25.10
C THR A 149 9.48 -1.08 24.97
N PHE A 150 8.83 0.04 24.64
CA PHE A 150 9.46 1.35 24.62
C PHE A 150 8.46 2.41 25.06
N THR A 151 8.97 3.52 25.56
CA THR A 151 8.16 4.67 25.95
C THR A 151 8.29 5.75 24.88
N LEU A 152 7.15 6.29 24.46
CA LEU A 152 7.08 7.31 23.43
C LEU A 152 6.32 8.52 23.96
N THR A 153 6.91 9.70 23.76
CA THR A 153 6.21 10.97 23.92
C THR A 153 5.53 11.34 22.62
N TYR A 154 4.25 11.63 22.64
CA TYR A 154 3.48 12.01 21.46
C TYR A 154 2.47 13.12 21.80
N GLY A 155 2.12 13.89 20.79
CA GLY A 155 1.14 14.99 20.89
C GLY A 155 0.25 15.03 19.65
N ASP A 156 -0.76 15.89 19.69
CA ASP A 156 -1.59 16.22 18.53
C ASP A 156 -1.22 17.61 17.98
N ASP A 157 -1.68 17.89 16.74
CA ASP A 157 -1.45 19.18 16.09
C ASP A 157 -2.23 20.34 16.71
N ASN A 158 -3.08 20.09 17.71
CA ASN A 158 -3.93 21.09 18.34
C ASN A 158 -3.29 21.76 19.57
N GLY A 159 -2.01 21.45 19.84
CA GLY A 159 -1.27 22.04 20.94
C GLY A 159 -1.66 21.49 22.31
N THR A 160 -2.24 20.30 22.37
CA THR A 160 -2.42 19.55 23.63
C THR A 160 -1.07 19.21 24.24
N GLU A 161 -1.02 19.17 25.56
CA GLU A 161 0.20 18.77 26.27
C GLU A 161 0.70 17.39 25.80
N PRO A 162 2.01 17.24 25.59
CA PRO A 162 2.59 15.98 25.22
C PRO A 162 2.24 14.87 26.21
N LYS A 163 1.86 13.72 25.70
CA LYS A 163 1.54 12.52 26.48
C LYS A 163 2.67 11.52 26.37
N GLU A 164 2.96 10.84 27.45
CA GLU A 164 3.93 9.77 27.48
C GLU A 164 3.21 8.42 27.67
N LYS A 165 3.53 7.45 26.84
CA LYS A 165 2.93 6.11 26.92
C LYS A 165 3.95 5.03 26.58
N THR A 166 3.92 3.96 27.35
CA THR A 166 4.71 2.75 27.08
C THR A 166 3.94 1.80 26.18
N PHE A 167 4.55 1.46 25.07
CA PHE A 167 4.01 0.54 24.07
C PHE A 167 4.82 -0.77 24.05
N LYS A 168 4.12 -1.86 23.73
CA LYS A 168 4.70 -3.18 23.44
C LYS A 168 4.60 -3.44 21.94
N ILE A 169 5.70 -3.81 21.31
CA ILE A 169 5.72 -4.15 19.89
C ILE A 169 5.03 -5.51 19.70
N CYS A 170 3.85 -5.50 19.10
CA CYS A 170 3.09 -6.71 18.76
C CYS A 170 3.31 -7.18 17.32
N GLY A 171 3.86 -6.32 16.48
CA GLY A 171 4.15 -6.66 15.09
C GLY A 171 5.11 -5.69 14.43
N ILE A 172 5.80 -6.20 13.43
CA ILE A 172 6.68 -5.42 12.55
C ILE A 172 6.22 -5.66 11.11
N TRP A 173 6.10 -4.60 10.36
CA TRP A 173 5.75 -4.68 8.95
C TRP A 173 6.71 -3.86 8.10
N ASP A 174 6.81 -4.21 6.82
CA ASP A 174 7.57 -3.46 5.82
C ASP A 174 6.69 -3.15 4.61
N GLY A 175 6.96 -2.04 3.98
CA GLY A 175 6.26 -1.56 2.78
C GLY A 175 7.23 -1.15 1.69
N TYR A 176 6.69 -0.81 0.53
CA TYR A 176 7.50 -0.32 -0.59
C TYR A 176 7.85 1.17 -0.47
N GLY A 177 7.13 1.92 0.37
CA GLY A 177 7.39 3.34 0.62
C GLY A 177 7.98 3.56 2.02
N THR A 178 8.66 4.68 2.20
CA THR A 178 9.28 5.09 3.47
C THR A 178 8.26 5.75 4.41
N LYS A 179 7.09 5.17 4.57
CA LYS A 179 6.10 5.73 5.51
C LYS A 179 6.52 5.43 6.95
N LYS A 180 6.77 6.49 7.70
CA LYS A 180 7.13 6.47 9.11
C LYS A 180 5.86 6.54 9.94
N VAL A 181 5.26 5.39 10.23
CA VAL A 181 4.02 5.32 11.01
C VAL A 181 4.06 4.16 12.00
N PHE A 182 3.49 4.41 13.15
CA PHE A 182 3.16 3.42 14.17
C PHE A 182 1.64 3.15 14.10
N PHE A 183 1.25 1.90 13.87
CA PHE A 183 -0.14 1.52 14.05
C PHE A 183 -0.41 1.20 15.51
N VAL A 184 -1.43 1.84 16.07
CA VAL A 184 -1.90 1.63 17.44
C VAL A 184 -3.32 1.08 17.44
N SER A 185 -3.77 0.53 18.57
CA SER A 185 -5.16 0.20 18.78
C SER A 185 -5.99 1.49 18.87
N LYS A 186 -7.26 1.40 18.48
CA LYS A 186 -8.22 2.49 18.58
C LYS A 186 -8.62 2.71 20.04
#